data_2521864deca1e0235b07c6fbee54c58b
#
_entry.id   2521864deca1e0235b07c6fbee54c58b
#
_cell.length_a   1.000
_cell.length_b   1.000
_cell.length_c   1.000
_cell.angle_alpha   90.00
_cell.angle_beta   90.00
_cell.angle_gamma   90.00
#
_symmetry.space_group_name_H-M   'P 1'
#
loop_
_entity.id
_entity.type
_entity.pdbx_description
1 polymer ?
#
loop_
_entity_poly.entity_id
_entity_poly.type
_entity_poly.pdbx_seq_one_letter_code
_entity_poly.pdbx_strand_id
1 'polypeptide(L)'
;MTAKAESLGPERDRPITLSGKVRIALRLSGLLLALLVCLPLHFVWRTIHYGSPIPMLFLRMAARLAGARVKVHGTHLRRDVFFIANHVSWVDILALAGASGTAFVAKAELERAPVVGWLAKLNRTVFVSREDRMGVADQINRLKEALADNWSVTVFPEGTTTDGKSLLPFKTAMLRVLEPPPAGVLVQPVLLDYGRLGEWIGWIGEESGLANALRVLARRGSFPLHIHFLDPFDPRDHSGRKAIAAEARARIQPALEAALGHPVRPFGLNVPQVRFTAQEQAAHDRAEEA
;
A
#
# COMPACT_ATOMS: atom_id res chain seq x y z
N MET A 1 -20.75 -27.05 -2.47
CA MET A 1 -19.40 -27.52 -2.88
C MET A 1 -18.39 -26.52 -2.35
N THR A 2 -17.75 -26.85 -1.23
CA THR A 2 -16.73 -26.04 -0.59
C THR A 2 -15.46 -26.09 -1.44
N ALA A 3 -15.11 -24.98 -2.07
CA ALA A 3 -13.84 -24.86 -2.77
C ALA A 3 -12.72 -25.06 -1.72
N LYS A 4 -11.97 -26.13 -1.92
CA LYS A 4 -10.78 -26.47 -1.13
C LYS A 4 -9.79 -25.30 -1.28
N ALA A 5 -9.43 -24.61 -0.20
CA ALA A 5 -8.40 -23.60 -0.21
C ALA A 5 -7.13 -24.20 -0.82
N GLU A 6 -6.73 -23.71 -1.98
CA GLU A 6 -5.48 -24.10 -2.62
C GLU A 6 -4.35 -23.71 -1.67
N SER A 7 -3.60 -24.70 -1.19
CA SER A 7 -2.50 -24.47 -0.26
C SER A 7 -1.44 -23.60 -0.96
N LEU A 8 -1.18 -22.46 -0.38
CA LEU A 8 -0.07 -21.59 -0.76
C LEU A 8 1.22 -22.38 -0.56
N GLY A 9 1.75 -22.97 -1.57
CA GLY A 9 2.85 -23.90 -1.68
C GLY A 9 3.74 -24.19 -0.45
N PRO A 10 4.29 -25.35 -0.31
CA PRO A 10 4.93 -25.87 0.92
C PRO A 10 6.10 -25.01 1.46
N GLU A 11 6.56 -24.01 0.71
CA GLU A 11 7.62 -23.11 1.16
C GLU A 11 7.16 -21.96 2.09
N ARG A 12 5.88 -21.61 2.08
CA ARG A 12 5.37 -20.53 2.94
C ARG A 12 5.16 -20.98 4.39
N ASP A 13 4.81 -22.24 4.59
CA ASP A 13 4.45 -22.82 5.90
C ASP A 13 5.66 -23.41 6.64
N ARG A 14 6.87 -23.31 6.06
CA ARG A 14 8.08 -23.83 6.69
C ARG A 14 8.44 -23.00 7.94
N PRO A 15 8.79 -23.68 9.05
CA PRO A 15 9.26 -22.98 10.25
C PRO A 15 10.53 -22.19 9.95
N ILE A 16 10.63 -21.00 10.57
CA ILE A 16 11.79 -20.12 10.41
C ILE A 16 13.02 -20.79 11.02
N THR A 17 13.99 -21.09 10.18
CA THR A 17 15.27 -21.71 10.59
C THR A 17 16.08 -20.79 11.51
N LEU A 18 17.08 -21.33 12.21
CA LEU A 18 17.99 -20.54 13.05
C LEU A 18 18.68 -19.42 12.24
N SER A 19 19.15 -19.74 11.02
CA SER A 19 19.72 -18.74 10.13
C SER A 19 18.70 -17.67 9.68
N GLY A 20 17.42 -18.04 9.61
CA GLY A 20 16.31 -17.10 9.38
C GLY A 20 16.13 -16.14 10.56
N LYS A 21 16.15 -16.67 11.78
CA LYS A 21 16.07 -15.85 13.02
C LYS A 21 17.23 -14.86 13.12
N VAL A 22 18.44 -15.29 12.78
CA VAL A 22 19.63 -14.40 12.73
C VAL A 22 19.43 -13.30 11.70
N ARG A 23 18.91 -13.61 10.50
CA ARG A 23 18.60 -12.58 9.49
C ARG A 23 17.56 -11.59 9.96
N ILE A 24 16.49 -12.06 10.62
CA ILE A 24 15.50 -11.18 11.23
C ILE A 24 16.17 -10.22 12.21
N ALA A 25 16.96 -10.76 13.15
CA ALA A 25 17.65 -9.95 14.15
C ALA A 25 18.55 -8.88 13.49
N LEU A 26 19.39 -9.27 12.52
CA LEU A 26 20.25 -8.35 11.80
C LEU A 26 19.47 -7.25 11.05
N ARG A 27 18.38 -7.60 10.39
CA ARG A 27 17.53 -6.63 9.67
C ARG A 27 16.81 -5.68 10.61
N LEU A 28 16.27 -6.20 11.72
CA LEU A 28 15.62 -5.37 12.75
C LEU A 28 16.63 -4.45 13.44
N SER A 29 17.84 -4.94 13.75
CA SER A 29 18.92 -4.09 14.30
C SER A 29 19.32 -3.00 13.31
N GLY A 30 19.41 -3.33 12.02
CA GLY A 30 19.68 -2.35 10.97
C GLY A 30 18.56 -1.29 10.84
N LEU A 31 17.29 -1.71 10.94
CA LEU A 31 16.14 -0.80 10.94
C LEU A 31 16.15 0.12 12.17
N LEU A 32 16.45 -0.44 13.34
CA LEU A 32 16.57 0.34 14.58
C LEU A 32 17.71 1.37 14.47
N LEU A 33 18.86 0.95 14.00
CA LEU A 33 20.01 1.86 13.80
C LEU A 33 19.67 2.96 12.81
N ALA A 34 19.04 2.62 11.67
CA ALA A 34 18.59 3.60 10.70
C ALA A 34 17.60 4.59 11.30
N LEU A 35 16.68 4.13 12.16
CA LEU A 35 15.72 4.98 12.85
C LEU A 35 16.42 5.91 13.84
N LEU A 36 17.35 5.38 14.66
CA LEU A 36 18.12 6.15 15.64
C LEU A 36 18.97 7.25 14.99
N VAL A 37 19.42 7.04 13.76
CA VAL A 37 20.18 8.06 13.01
C VAL A 37 19.22 9.03 12.30
N CYS A 38 18.23 8.51 11.60
CA CYS A 38 17.33 9.34 10.78
C CYS A 38 16.42 10.24 11.61
N LEU A 39 15.99 9.78 12.79
CA LEU A 39 15.05 10.52 13.61
C LEU A 39 15.64 11.85 14.15
N PRO A 40 16.81 11.87 14.81
CA PRO A 40 17.43 13.13 15.20
C PRO A 40 17.74 14.03 14.01
N LEU A 41 18.25 13.47 12.90
CA LEU A 41 18.53 14.23 11.69
C LEU A 41 17.26 14.87 11.12
N HIS A 42 16.12 14.17 11.18
CA HIS A 42 14.83 14.72 10.76
C HIS A 42 14.45 15.96 11.59
N PHE A 43 14.55 15.89 12.91
CA PHE A 43 14.22 17.02 13.78
C PHE A 43 15.20 18.18 13.60
N VAL A 44 16.51 17.92 13.54
CA VAL A 44 17.52 18.94 13.26
C VAL A 44 17.27 19.60 11.90
N TRP A 45 16.96 18.82 10.85
CA TRP A 45 16.65 19.38 9.54
C TRP A 45 15.45 20.30 9.57
N ARG A 46 14.41 19.95 10.32
CA ARG A 46 13.19 20.74 10.44
C ARG A 46 13.36 22.06 11.18
N THR A 47 14.42 22.23 11.98
CA THR A 47 14.72 23.53 12.61
C THR A 47 15.26 24.55 11.60
N ILE A 48 15.79 24.08 10.47
CA ILE A 48 16.47 24.93 9.47
C ILE A 48 15.64 25.02 8.17
N HIS A 49 14.91 23.97 7.81
CA HIS A 49 14.22 23.89 6.52
C HIS A 49 12.75 23.53 6.67
N TYR A 50 11.92 24.04 5.77
CA TYR A 50 10.52 23.65 5.63
C TYR A 50 10.42 22.32 4.86
N GLY A 51 10.09 21.25 5.55
CA GLY A 51 10.10 19.89 5.00
C GLY A 51 11.42 19.15 5.24
N SER A 52 11.37 17.85 5.21
CA SER A 52 12.55 17.01 5.44
C SER A 52 12.59 15.82 4.47
N PRO A 53 13.72 15.57 3.81
CA PRO A 53 13.90 14.39 2.95
C PRO A 53 14.20 13.12 3.75
N ILE A 54 14.44 13.25 5.06
CA ILE A 54 14.88 12.13 5.91
C ILE A 54 13.87 11.00 6.01
N PRO A 55 12.54 11.23 6.13
CA PRO A 55 11.56 10.14 6.12
C PRO A 55 11.61 9.31 4.83
N MET A 56 11.70 9.95 3.67
CA MET A 56 11.85 9.27 2.38
C MET A 56 13.13 8.43 2.33
N LEU A 57 14.27 8.97 2.81
CA LEU A 57 15.52 8.25 2.90
C LEU A 57 15.41 7.04 3.83
N PHE A 58 14.81 7.21 5.01
CA PHE A 58 14.57 6.13 5.97
C PHE A 58 13.73 5.01 5.34
N LEU A 59 12.63 5.33 4.67
CA LEU A 59 11.75 4.34 4.03
C LEU A 59 12.45 3.60 2.90
N ARG A 60 13.30 4.29 2.12
CA ARG A 60 14.17 3.66 1.11
C ARG A 60 15.15 2.66 1.73
N MET A 61 15.78 3.04 2.85
CA MET A 61 16.67 2.14 3.60
C MET A 61 15.90 0.98 4.21
N ALA A 62 14.71 1.23 4.76
CA ALA A 62 13.85 0.20 5.34
C ALA A 62 13.41 -0.84 4.30
N ALA A 63 13.00 -0.41 3.10
CA ALA A 63 12.72 -1.33 1.99
C ALA A 63 13.93 -2.22 1.65
N ARG A 64 15.12 -1.61 1.62
CA ARG A 64 16.38 -2.33 1.33
C ARG A 64 16.75 -3.33 2.43
N LEU A 65 16.58 -2.94 3.70
CA LEU A 65 16.80 -3.81 4.84
C LEU A 65 15.77 -4.95 4.90
N ALA A 66 14.52 -4.70 4.50
CA ALA A 66 13.52 -5.76 4.31
C ALA A 66 13.90 -6.75 3.20
N GLY A 67 14.86 -6.39 2.34
CA GLY A 67 15.36 -7.22 1.26
C GLY A 67 14.92 -6.79 -0.14
N ALA A 68 14.15 -5.71 -0.28
CA ALA A 68 13.71 -5.22 -1.58
C ALA A 68 14.84 -4.52 -2.34
N ARG A 69 15.03 -4.90 -3.60
CA ARG A 69 15.84 -4.17 -4.57
C ARG A 69 14.90 -3.39 -5.49
N VAL A 70 14.64 -2.16 -5.07
CA VAL A 70 13.71 -1.28 -5.78
C VAL A 70 14.35 -0.77 -7.05
N LYS A 71 13.64 -0.94 -8.18
CA LYS A 71 13.93 -0.30 -9.47
C LYS A 71 12.74 0.52 -9.91
N VAL A 72 12.98 1.77 -10.27
CA VAL A 72 11.94 2.70 -10.71
C VAL A 72 11.95 2.78 -12.22
N HIS A 73 10.78 2.68 -12.83
CA HIS A 73 10.53 2.82 -14.25
C HIS A 73 9.51 3.95 -14.47
N GLY A 74 9.73 4.73 -15.52
CA GLY A 74 8.96 5.94 -15.78
C GLY A 74 9.33 7.10 -14.86
N THR A 75 8.62 8.19 -15.01
CA THR A 75 8.84 9.42 -14.23
C THR A 75 7.64 9.67 -13.33
N HIS A 76 7.86 9.76 -12.02
CA HIS A 76 6.79 10.12 -11.10
C HIS A 76 6.61 11.63 -11.04
N LEU A 77 5.38 12.06 -10.97
CA LEU A 77 5.04 13.44 -10.63
C LEU A 77 5.39 13.70 -9.17
N ARG A 78 5.88 14.90 -8.88
CA ARG A 78 6.35 15.25 -7.53
C ARG A 78 5.32 16.01 -6.70
N ARG A 79 4.37 16.66 -7.36
CA ARG A 79 3.37 17.55 -6.75
C ARG A 79 2.03 17.35 -7.43
N ASP A 80 0.99 17.70 -6.72
CA ASP A 80 -0.39 17.72 -7.22
C ASP A 80 -0.78 16.40 -7.90
N VAL A 81 -0.39 15.30 -7.27
CA VAL A 81 -0.62 13.97 -7.82
C VAL A 81 -1.25 13.02 -6.82
N PHE A 82 -2.23 12.28 -7.31
CA PHE A 82 -2.88 11.19 -6.61
C PHE A 82 -2.46 9.86 -7.26
N PHE A 83 -1.61 9.10 -6.57
CA PHE A 83 -1.18 7.79 -7.04
C PHE A 83 -2.24 6.74 -6.74
N ILE A 84 -2.56 5.94 -7.75
CA ILE A 84 -3.42 4.76 -7.63
C ILE A 84 -2.55 3.55 -7.94
N ALA A 85 -2.35 2.66 -6.96
CA ALA A 85 -1.44 1.53 -7.08
C ALA A 85 -2.13 0.19 -6.77
N ASN A 86 -1.67 -0.91 -7.38
CA ASN A 86 -1.96 -2.26 -6.91
C ASN A 86 -1.25 -2.53 -5.57
N HIS A 87 -1.68 -3.57 -4.84
CA HIS A 87 -1.17 -3.85 -3.51
C HIS A 87 -0.83 -5.34 -3.33
N VAL A 88 0.41 -5.61 -2.95
CA VAL A 88 0.93 -6.98 -2.79
C VAL A 88 1.41 -7.23 -1.36
N SER A 89 2.09 -6.25 -0.75
CA SER A 89 2.74 -6.43 0.54
C SER A 89 2.88 -5.11 1.30
N TRP A 90 3.11 -5.18 2.60
CA TRP A 90 3.51 -4.02 3.41
C TRP A 90 4.82 -3.36 2.91
N VAL A 91 5.65 -4.11 2.18
CA VAL A 91 6.88 -3.59 1.55
C VAL A 91 6.58 -2.53 0.50
N ASP A 92 5.40 -2.56 -0.12
CA ASP A 92 4.94 -1.57 -1.11
C ASP A 92 5.00 -0.15 -0.54
N ILE A 93 4.56 -0.01 0.71
CA ILE A 93 4.55 1.27 1.43
C ILE A 93 5.97 1.82 1.58
N LEU A 94 6.91 0.97 2.03
CA LEU A 94 8.31 1.37 2.21
C LEU A 94 8.96 1.74 0.87
N ALA A 95 8.72 0.95 -0.15
CA ALA A 95 9.34 1.12 -1.45
C ALA A 95 8.79 2.35 -2.19
N LEU A 96 7.47 2.50 -2.25
CA LEU A 96 6.83 3.60 -2.98
C LEU A 96 7.08 4.94 -2.30
N ALA A 97 6.94 5.03 -0.96
CA ALA A 97 7.30 6.25 -0.24
C ALA A 97 8.79 6.55 -0.30
N GLY A 98 9.64 5.51 -0.24
CA GLY A 98 11.09 5.65 -0.41
C GLY A 98 11.50 6.11 -1.81
N ALA A 99 10.68 5.88 -2.84
CA ALA A 99 10.93 6.31 -4.21
C ALA A 99 10.38 7.71 -4.51
N SER A 100 9.16 8.02 -4.03
CA SER A 100 8.42 9.23 -4.43
C SER A 100 8.19 10.25 -3.30
N GLY A 101 8.38 9.85 -2.03
CA GLY A 101 8.05 10.70 -0.88
C GLY A 101 6.55 10.82 -0.62
N THR A 102 5.72 10.00 -1.24
CA THR A 102 4.27 10.05 -1.13
C THR A 102 3.76 9.76 0.29
N ALA A 103 2.68 10.41 0.69
CA ALA A 103 1.87 9.99 1.83
C ALA A 103 0.90 8.87 1.41
N PHE A 104 0.30 8.20 2.40
CA PHE A 104 -0.65 7.11 2.14
C PHE A 104 -2.01 7.38 2.76
N VAL A 105 -3.01 6.72 2.21
CA VAL A 105 -4.29 6.53 2.88
C VAL A 105 -4.31 5.15 3.51
N ALA A 106 -4.47 5.08 4.81
CA ALA A 106 -4.45 3.85 5.58
C ALA A 106 -5.71 3.69 6.43
N LYS A 107 -5.97 2.45 6.89
CA LYS A 107 -7.08 2.18 7.81
C LYS A 107 -6.82 2.81 9.18
N ALA A 108 -7.87 3.36 9.81
CA ALA A 108 -7.80 4.00 11.14
C ALA A 108 -7.23 3.07 12.23
N GLU A 109 -7.46 1.74 12.12
CA GLU A 109 -6.95 0.76 13.08
C GLU A 109 -5.42 0.73 13.13
N LEU A 110 -4.75 1.02 12.01
CA LEU A 110 -3.28 1.10 11.94
C LEU A 110 -2.72 2.27 12.74
N GLU A 111 -3.51 3.32 12.98
CA GLU A 111 -3.11 4.47 13.79
C GLU A 111 -2.81 4.05 15.25
N ARG A 112 -3.53 3.04 15.75
CA ARG A 112 -3.41 2.54 17.11
C ARG A 112 -2.21 1.61 17.32
N ALA A 113 -1.57 1.13 16.25
CA ALA A 113 -0.37 0.30 16.35
C ALA A 113 0.82 1.16 16.81
N PRO A 114 1.45 0.88 17.98
CA PRO A 114 2.33 1.85 18.67
C PRO A 114 3.48 2.36 17.81
N VAL A 115 4.21 1.49 17.13
CA VAL A 115 5.36 1.86 16.29
C VAL A 115 4.92 2.20 14.87
N VAL A 116 4.05 1.37 14.27
CA VAL A 116 3.62 1.53 12.89
C VAL A 116 2.78 2.78 12.73
N GLY A 117 1.82 3.04 13.63
CA GLY A 117 0.98 4.24 13.60
C GLY A 117 1.79 5.52 13.78
N TRP A 118 2.79 5.50 14.69
CA TRP A 118 3.67 6.63 14.88
C TRP A 118 4.55 6.91 13.64
N LEU A 119 5.15 5.89 13.03
CA LEU A 119 5.92 6.03 11.79
C LEU A 119 5.05 6.50 10.62
N ALA A 120 3.82 5.97 10.54
CA ALA A 120 2.85 6.39 9.54
C ALA A 120 2.47 7.89 9.70
N LYS A 121 2.31 8.37 10.94
CA LYS A 121 2.10 9.80 11.22
C LYS A 121 3.30 10.66 10.80
N LEU A 122 4.52 10.18 11.04
CA LEU A 122 5.73 10.88 10.56
C LEU A 122 5.80 10.94 9.02
N ASN A 123 5.26 9.92 8.34
CA ASN A 123 5.10 9.92 6.88
C ASN A 123 3.80 10.61 6.44
N ARG A 124 3.11 11.35 7.32
CA ARG A 124 1.89 12.12 7.03
C ARG A 124 0.74 11.26 6.46
N THR A 125 0.67 9.99 6.87
CA THR A 125 -0.40 9.07 6.45
C THR A 125 -1.75 9.57 6.92
N VAL A 126 -2.73 9.60 6.02
CA VAL A 126 -4.11 9.93 6.30
C VAL A 126 -4.85 8.67 6.74
N PHE A 127 -5.32 8.66 7.97
CA PHE A 127 -6.09 7.52 8.48
C PHE A 127 -7.56 7.71 8.20
N VAL A 128 -8.19 6.70 7.60
CA VAL A 128 -9.61 6.69 7.25
C VAL A 128 -10.32 5.52 7.92
N SER A 129 -11.47 5.80 8.54
CA SER A 129 -12.36 4.76 9.07
C SER A 129 -13.34 4.33 7.96
N ARG A 130 -13.55 3.03 7.82
CA ARG A 130 -14.52 2.48 6.86
C ARG A 130 -15.94 2.45 7.43
N GLU A 131 -16.05 2.42 8.74
CA GLU A 131 -17.31 2.25 9.48
C GLU A 131 -17.98 3.58 9.80
N ASP A 132 -17.21 4.67 9.81
CA ASP A 132 -17.74 6.00 10.12
C ASP A 132 -18.32 6.67 8.87
N ARG A 133 -19.60 6.40 8.61
CA ARG A 133 -20.35 7.05 7.52
C ARG A 133 -20.57 8.55 7.77
N MET A 134 -20.62 8.97 9.03
CA MET A 134 -20.78 10.38 9.40
C MET A 134 -19.48 11.19 9.25
N GLY A 135 -18.32 10.54 9.41
CA GLY A 135 -16.99 11.15 9.24
C GLY A 135 -16.47 11.19 7.80
N VAL A 136 -17.25 10.77 6.80
CA VAL A 136 -16.79 10.76 5.40
C VAL A 136 -16.35 12.15 4.92
N ALA A 137 -17.07 13.21 5.29
CA ALA A 137 -16.72 14.58 4.92
C ALA A 137 -15.38 15.00 5.55
N ASP A 138 -15.16 14.67 6.82
CA ASP A 138 -13.90 14.94 7.52
C ASP A 138 -12.73 14.14 6.93
N GLN A 139 -12.97 12.90 6.55
CA GLN A 139 -11.96 12.06 5.89
C GLN A 139 -11.56 12.65 4.52
N ILE A 140 -12.53 13.13 3.75
CA ILE A 140 -12.28 13.82 2.47
C ILE A 140 -11.49 15.11 2.70
N ASN A 141 -11.84 15.89 3.72
CA ASN A 141 -11.14 17.13 4.04
C ASN A 141 -9.69 16.86 4.46
N ARG A 142 -9.45 15.88 5.35
CA ARG A 142 -8.09 15.45 5.72
C ARG A 142 -7.27 15.00 4.51
N LEU A 143 -7.91 14.32 3.56
CA LEU A 143 -7.24 13.89 2.35
C LEU A 143 -6.95 15.04 1.39
N LYS A 144 -7.84 16.04 1.31
CA LYS A 144 -7.59 17.30 0.59
C LYS A 144 -6.44 18.09 1.23
N GLU A 145 -6.42 18.21 2.55
CA GLU A 145 -5.34 18.84 3.30
C GLU A 145 -4.01 18.10 3.07
N ALA A 146 -4.03 16.76 3.12
CA ALA A 146 -2.85 15.95 2.85
C ALA A 146 -2.31 16.15 1.41
N LEU A 147 -3.18 16.30 0.42
CA LEU A 147 -2.78 16.65 -0.96
C LEU A 147 -2.18 18.04 -1.01
N ALA A 148 -2.80 19.02 -0.36
CA ALA A 148 -2.30 20.39 -0.31
C ALA A 148 -0.92 20.48 0.39
N ASP A 149 -0.74 19.72 1.48
CA ASP A 149 0.49 19.76 2.27
C ASP A 149 1.62 18.88 1.72
N ASN A 150 1.30 17.75 1.11
CA ASN A 150 2.27 16.69 0.77
C ASN A 150 2.56 16.54 -0.70
N TRP A 151 1.84 17.26 -1.54
CA TRP A 151 2.07 17.24 -2.99
C TRP A 151 1.74 15.91 -3.68
N SER A 152 1.82 14.77 -2.98
CA SER A 152 1.41 13.46 -3.49
C SER A 152 0.80 12.57 -2.42
N VAL A 153 -0.25 11.85 -2.77
CA VAL A 153 -0.93 10.86 -1.91
C VAL A 153 -1.16 9.59 -2.69
N THR A 154 -0.90 8.46 -2.06
CA THR A 154 -1.12 7.13 -2.64
C THR A 154 -2.28 6.42 -1.99
N VAL A 155 -3.10 5.76 -2.81
CA VAL A 155 -4.11 4.80 -2.35
C VAL A 155 -3.91 3.44 -3.02
N PHE A 156 -4.30 2.40 -2.28
CA PHE A 156 -4.42 1.03 -2.76
C PHE A 156 -5.90 0.66 -2.84
N PRO A 157 -6.57 0.93 -3.98
CA PRO A 157 -8.02 0.81 -4.05
C PRO A 157 -8.53 -0.63 -4.03
N GLU A 158 -7.68 -1.62 -4.18
CA GLU A 158 -8.01 -3.03 -3.96
C GLU A 158 -8.49 -3.27 -2.52
N GLY A 159 -8.01 -2.47 -1.57
CA GLY A 159 -8.41 -2.52 -0.16
C GLY A 159 -7.91 -3.74 0.60
N THR A 160 -7.14 -4.59 -0.03
CA THR A 160 -6.38 -5.71 0.50
C THR A 160 -5.19 -6.00 -0.40
N THR A 161 -4.27 -6.84 0.04
CA THR A 161 -3.11 -7.29 -0.73
C THR A 161 -3.44 -8.51 -1.57
N THR A 162 -2.73 -8.67 -2.70
CA THR A 162 -2.86 -9.79 -3.64
C THR A 162 -1.56 -10.59 -3.74
N ASP A 163 -1.58 -11.58 -4.63
CA ASP A 163 -0.42 -12.44 -4.95
C ASP A 163 0.56 -11.81 -5.95
N GLY A 164 0.29 -10.58 -6.39
CA GLY A 164 1.06 -9.91 -7.44
C GLY A 164 0.88 -10.47 -8.85
N LYS A 165 -0.02 -11.46 -9.04
CA LYS A 165 -0.42 -12.03 -10.34
C LYS A 165 -1.87 -11.75 -10.69
N SER A 166 -2.58 -11.18 -9.72
CA SER A 166 -4.00 -10.85 -9.79
C SER A 166 -4.19 -9.36 -9.54
N LEU A 167 -5.27 -8.81 -10.04
CA LEU A 167 -5.67 -7.43 -9.83
C LEU A 167 -7.15 -7.40 -9.42
N LEU A 168 -7.42 -7.06 -8.17
CA LEU A 168 -8.78 -7.00 -7.64
C LEU A 168 -9.55 -5.79 -8.19
N PRO A 169 -10.90 -5.82 -8.12
CA PRO A 169 -11.70 -4.65 -8.42
C PRO A 169 -11.33 -3.46 -7.53
N PHE A 170 -11.24 -2.28 -8.12
CA PHE A 170 -10.90 -1.06 -7.39
C PHE A 170 -12.12 -0.50 -6.65
N LYS A 171 -12.02 -0.41 -5.33
CA LYS A 171 -13.03 0.17 -4.44
C LYS A 171 -13.01 1.69 -4.54
N THR A 172 -14.07 2.27 -5.05
CA THR A 172 -14.12 3.71 -5.38
C THR A 172 -14.29 4.63 -4.16
N ALA A 173 -14.61 4.07 -2.98
CA ALA A 173 -14.80 4.87 -1.77
C ALA A 173 -13.56 5.72 -1.42
N MET A 174 -12.35 5.19 -1.60
CA MET A 174 -11.09 5.89 -1.32
C MET A 174 -10.76 6.97 -2.37
N LEU A 175 -11.45 6.96 -3.52
CA LEU A 175 -11.30 7.95 -4.59
C LEU A 175 -12.30 9.11 -4.48
N ARG A 176 -13.09 9.17 -3.40
CA ARG A 176 -14.11 10.21 -3.20
C ARG A 176 -13.52 11.62 -3.12
N VAL A 177 -12.26 11.76 -2.73
CA VAL A 177 -11.53 13.04 -2.74
C VAL A 177 -11.39 13.61 -4.16
N LEU A 178 -11.46 12.76 -5.18
CA LEU A 178 -11.41 13.14 -6.58
C LEU A 178 -12.81 13.44 -7.17
N GLU A 179 -13.81 13.69 -6.32
CA GLU A 179 -15.19 13.97 -6.73
C GLU A 179 -15.77 15.12 -5.89
N PRO A 180 -15.72 16.39 -6.34
CA PRO A 180 -14.99 16.85 -7.54
C PRO A 180 -13.47 16.83 -7.35
N PRO A 181 -12.70 16.62 -8.43
CA PRO A 181 -11.24 16.61 -8.34
C PRO A 181 -10.71 17.98 -7.90
N PRO A 182 -9.71 18.05 -7.01
CA PRO A 182 -9.03 19.29 -6.69
C PRO A 182 -8.36 19.90 -7.93
N ALA A 183 -8.33 21.22 -8.01
CA ALA A 183 -7.73 21.91 -9.15
C ALA A 183 -6.25 21.58 -9.30
N GLY A 184 -5.82 21.25 -10.51
CA GLY A 184 -4.41 20.96 -10.84
C GLY A 184 -3.93 19.56 -10.44
N VAL A 185 -4.73 18.77 -9.70
CA VAL A 185 -4.34 17.41 -9.29
C VAL A 185 -4.51 16.44 -10.46
N LEU A 186 -3.46 15.71 -10.77
CA LEU A 186 -3.46 14.60 -11.73
C LEU A 186 -3.53 13.26 -11.02
N VAL A 187 -4.04 12.25 -11.69
CA VAL A 187 -3.97 10.85 -11.27
C VAL A 187 -2.84 10.17 -12.02
N GLN A 188 -1.94 9.52 -11.28
CA GLN A 188 -0.89 8.70 -11.88
C GLN A 188 -1.00 7.25 -11.40
N PRO A 189 -1.33 6.31 -12.29
CA PRO A 189 -1.37 4.89 -11.97
C PRO A 189 0.05 4.36 -11.72
N VAL A 190 0.18 3.43 -10.76
CA VAL A 190 1.47 2.83 -10.40
C VAL A 190 1.32 1.32 -10.35
N LEU A 191 2.21 0.61 -11.02
CA LEU A 191 2.32 -0.84 -10.90
C LEU A 191 3.49 -1.20 -9.99
N LEU A 192 3.22 -2.02 -8.98
CA LEU A 192 4.20 -2.64 -8.10
C LEU A 192 4.36 -4.10 -8.52
N ASP A 193 5.52 -4.42 -9.10
CA ASP A 193 5.80 -5.74 -9.66
C ASP A 193 6.97 -6.41 -8.93
N TYR A 194 6.71 -7.57 -8.35
CA TYR A 194 7.69 -8.42 -7.66
C TYR A 194 8.18 -9.58 -8.55
N GLY A 195 7.78 -9.60 -9.81
CA GLY A 195 8.07 -10.68 -10.72
C GLY A 195 7.58 -12.03 -10.17
N ARG A 196 8.39 -13.06 -10.33
CA ARG A 196 8.07 -14.43 -9.88
C ARG A 196 7.90 -14.57 -8.36
N LEU A 197 8.34 -13.58 -7.58
CA LEU A 197 8.29 -13.61 -6.13
C LEU A 197 7.03 -12.95 -5.54
N GLY A 198 6.16 -12.36 -6.35
CA GLY A 198 4.94 -11.72 -5.91
C GLY A 198 4.12 -12.60 -4.99
N GLU A 199 3.82 -13.82 -5.41
CA GLU A 199 3.05 -14.79 -4.63
C GLU A 199 3.74 -15.15 -3.30
N TRP A 200 5.08 -15.25 -3.29
CA TRP A 200 5.82 -15.55 -2.06
C TRP A 200 5.92 -14.35 -1.12
N ILE A 201 6.09 -13.13 -1.62
CA ILE A 201 6.17 -11.89 -0.83
C ILE A 201 4.78 -11.45 -0.37
N GLY A 202 3.76 -11.67 -1.18
CA GLY A 202 2.40 -11.21 -0.94
C GLY A 202 1.88 -11.57 0.45
N TRP A 203 1.15 -10.64 1.06
CA TRP A 203 0.45 -10.91 2.30
C TRP A 203 -0.99 -11.31 1.96
N ILE A 204 -1.25 -12.61 1.88
CA ILE A 204 -2.48 -13.19 1.36
C ILE A 204 -3.03 -14.29 2.25
N GLY A 205 -4.31 -14.58 2.10
CA GLY A 205 -5.02 -15.60 2.88
C GLY A 205 -5.18 -15.18 4.35
N GLU A 206 -5.10 -16.17 5.23
CA GLU A 206 -5.28 -15.99 6.68
C GLU A 206 -3.96 -15.69 7.42
N GLU A 207 -2.87 -15.48 6.68
CA GLU A 207 -1.57 -15.16 7.26
C GLU A 207 -1.66 -13.83 8.04
N SER A 208 -1.24 -13.83 9.31
CA SER A 208 -1.17 -12.59 10.07
C SER A 208 -0.09 -11.66 9.53
N GLY A 209 -0.27 -10.35 9.67
CA GLY A 209 0.73 -9.37 9.22
C GLY A 209 2.11 -9.59 9.87
N LEU A 210 2.14 -10.02 11.14
CA LEU A 210 3.40 -10.35 11.82
C LEU A 210 4.06 -11.60 11.23
N ALA A 211 3.29 -12.64 10.93
CA ALA A 211 3.82 -13.87 10.32
C ALA A 211 4.40 -13.55 8.93
N ASN A 212 3.68 -12.79 8.10
CA ASN A 212 4.17 -12.32 6.82
C ASN A 212 5.46 -11.50 6.97
N ALA A 213 5.50 -10.53 7.88
CA ALA A 213 6.68 -9.71 8.11
C ALA A 213 7.89 -10.56 8.54
N LEU A 214 7.73 -11.48 9.48
CA LEU A 214 8.80 -12.37 9.93
C LEU A 214 9.28 -13.28 8.79
N ARG A 215 8.38 -13.81 7.98
CA ARG A 215 8.71 -14.67 6.82
C ARG A 215 9.52 -13.87 5.80
N VAL A 216 9.08 -12.66 5.43
CA VAL A 216 9.81 -11.79 4.50
C VAL A 216 11.19 -11.42 5.06
N LEU A 217 11.27 -11.05 6.34
CA LEU A 217 12.53 -10.71 7.00
C LEU A 217 13.46 -11.92 7.20
N ALA A 218 12.95 -13.13 7.30
CA ALA A 218 13.74 -14.35 7.39
C ALA A 218 14.36 -14.79 6.06
N ARG A 219 13.86 -14.27 4.94
CA ARG A 219 14.24 -14.69 3.59
C ARG A 219 15.73 -14.51 3.32
N ARG A 220 16.37 -15.51 2.70
CA ARG A 220 17.76 -15.41 2.24
C ARG A 220 17.85 -14.52 1.00
N GLY A 221 18.84 -13.64 0.99
CA GLY A 221 19.11 -12.73 -0.13
C GLY A 221 18.08 -11.59 -0.24
N SER A 222 18.04 -10.98 -1.40
CA SER A 222 17.14 -9.89 -1.77
C SER A 222 16.11 -10.34 -2.81
N PHE A 223 15.11 -9.50 -3.05
CA PHE A 223 14.11 -9.70 -4.10
C PHE A 223 13.91 -8.43 -4.92
N PRO A 224 13.62 -8.55 -6.22
CA PRO A 224 13.31 -7.38 -7.04
C PRO A 224 11.95 -6.80 -6.66
N LEU A 225 11.83 -5.49 -6.75
CA LEU A 225 10.57 -4.77 -6.74
C LEU A 225 10.67 -3.65 -7.78
N HIS A 226 9.94 -3.80 -8.85
CA HIS A 226 9.86 -2.81 -9.92
C HIS A 226 8.65 -1.90 -9.64
N ILE A 227 8.90 -0.60 -9.59
CA ILE A 227 7.85 0.43 -9.47
C ILE A 227 7.72 1.08 -10.83
N HIS A 228 6.60 0.87 -11.51
CA HIS A 228 6.30 1.48 -12.79
C HIS A 228 5.35 2.64 -12.59
N PHE A 229 5.84 3.86 -12.75
CA PHE A 229 5.00 5.05 -12.82
C PHE A 229 4.49 5.16 -14.26
N LEU A 230 3.20 4.91 -14.43
CA LEU A 230 2.54 4.95 -15.73
C LEU A 230 2.16 6.38 -16.08
N ASP A 231 1.71 6.60 -17.32
CA ASP A 231 1.34 7.93 -17.78
C ASP A 231 0.20 8.52 -16.92
N PRO A 232 0.33 9.76 -16.44
CA PRO A 232 -0.72 10.41 -15.67
C PRO A 232 -1.90 10.79 -16.57
N PHE A 233 -3.06 11.03 -15.94
CA PHE A 233 -4.25 11.56 -16.60
C PHE A 233 -4.97 12.59 -15.72
N ASP A 234 -5.76 13.45 -16.36
CA ASP A 234 -6.57 14.43 -15.66
C ASP A 234 -7.89 13.76 -15.19
N PRO A 235 -8.16 13.71 -13.87
CA PRO A 235 -9.40 13.13 -13.37
C PRO A 235 -10.66 13.91 -13.82
N ARG A 236 -10.52 15.16 -14.27
CA ARG A 236 -11.64 15.98 -14.78
C ARG A 236 -12.16 15.49 -16.14
N ASP A 237 -11.35 14.74 -16.89
CA ASP A 237 -11.74 14.15 -18.16
C ASP A 237 -12.62 12.90 -17.97
N HIS A 238 -12.89 12.51 -16.71
CA HIS A 238 -13.63 11.31 -16.37
C HIS A 238 -14.88 11.64 -15.53
N SER A 239 -15.99 10.94 -15.82
CA SER A 239 -17.28 11.14 -15.16
C SER A 239 -17.33 10.53 -13.76
N GLY A 240 -16.58 11.15 -12.80
CA GLY A 240 -16.56 10.78 -11.40
C GLY A 240 -15.65 9.57 -11.07
N ARG A 241 -15.61 9.27 -9.77
CA ARG A 241 -14.66 8.30 -9.19
C ARG A 241 -14.70 6.88 -9.79
N LYS A 242 -15.86 6.44 -10.32
CA LYS A 242 -15.99 5.12 -10.95
C LYS A 242 -15.20 5.07 -12.27
N ALA A 243 -15.32 6.12 -13.08
CA ALA A 243 -14.58 6.24 -14.34
C ALA A 243 -13.08 6.42 -14.09
N ILE A 244 -12.69 7.22 -13.08
CA ILE A 244 -11.29 7.38 -12.65
C ILE A 244 -10.68 6.05 -12.23
N ALA A 245 -11.42 5.24 -11.43
CA ALA A 245 -10.97 3.91 -11.02
C ALA A 245 -10.81 2.95 -12.20
N ALA A 246 -11.76 2.98 -13.13
CA ALA A 246 -11.73 2.16 -14.34
C ALA A 246 -10.53 2.52 -15.22
N GLU A 247 -10.26 3.81 -15.44
CA GLU A 247 -9.12 4.28 -16.20
C GLU A 247 -7.79 3.88 -15.57
N ALA A 248 -7.62 4.11 -14.26
CA ALA A 248 -6.41 3.70 -13.56
C ALA A 248 -6.18 2.18 -13.67
N ARG A 249 -7.25 1.38 -13.52
CA ARG A 249 -7.18 -0.07 -13.69
C ARG A 249 -6.84 -0.47 -15.12
N ALA A 250 -7.44 0.20 -16.11
CA ALA A 250 -7.19 -0.06 -17.53
C ALA A 250 -5.73 0.20 -17.94
N ARG A 251 -5.02 1.07 -17.22
CA ARG A 251 -3.58 1.30 -17.42
C ARG A 251 -2.71 0.32 -16.64
N ILE A 252 -3.09 -0.02 -15.40
CA ILE A 252 -2.30 -0.94 -14.55
C ILE A 252 -2.38 -2.38 -15.07
N GLN A 253 -3.55 -2.84 -15.48
CA GLN A 253 -3.74 -4.24 -15.89
C GLN A 253 -2.86 -4.66 -17.06
N PRO A 254 -2.79 -3.94 -18.19
CA PRO A 254 -1.89 -4.31 -19.29
C PRO A 254 -0.42 -4.25 -18.89
N ALA A 255 -0.03 -3.31 -18.04
CA ALA A 255 1.33 -3.22 -17.54
C ALA A 255 1.69 -4.44 -16.66
N LEU A 256 0.76 -4.91 -15.82
CA LEU A 256 0.92 -6.12 -15.04
C LEU A 256 1.00 -7.36 -15.94
N GLU A 257 0.11 -7.49 -16.92
CA GLU A 257 0.10 -8.60 -17.88
C GLU A 257 1.40 -8.66 -18.69
N ALA A 258 1.92 -7.50 -19.09
CA ALA A 258 3.22 -7.41 -19.77
C ALA A 258 4.38 -7.86 -18.87
N ALA A 259 4.38 -7.47 -17.59
CA ALA A 259 5.38 -7.90 -16.61
C ALA A 259 5.30 -9.40 -16.30
N LEU A 260 4.09 -9.96 -16.26
CA LEU A 260 3.85 -11.38 -16.01
C LEU A 260 4.12 -12.27 -17.26
N GLY A 261 3.94 -11.72 -18.45
CA GLY A 261 3.97 -12.47 -19.71
C GLY A 261 2.70 -13.30 -19.97
N HIS A 262 1.64 -13.09 -19.22
CA HIS A 262 0.34 -13.75 -19.36
C HIS A 262 -0.79 -12.88 -18.79
N PRO A 263 -2.07 -13.12 -19.15
CA PRO A 263 -3.20 -12.39 -18.56
C PRO A 263 -3.26 -12.52 -17.04
N VAL A 264 -3.80 -11.48 -16.37
CA VAL A 264 -4.06 -11.52 -14.94
C VAL A 264 -4.98 -12.68 -14.58
N ARG A 265 -4.74 -13.30 -13.44
CA ARG A 265 -5.54 -14.43 -12.96
C ARG A 265 -6.67 -13.95 -12.07
N PRO A 266 -7.81 -14.67 -12.04
CA PRO A 266 -8.78 -14.49 -10.96
C PRO A 266 -8.09 -14.76 -9.62
N PHE A 267 -8.30 -13.88 -8.64
CA PHE A 267 -7.74 -14.08 -7.30
C PHE A 267 -8.54 -15.16 -6.59
N GLY A 268 -7.98 -16.37 -6.48
CA GLY A 268 -8.64 -17.55 -5.96
C GLY A 268 -8.61 -17.69 -4.44
N LEU A 269 -7.89 -16.81 -3.72
CA LEU A 269 -7.84 -16.84 -2.27
C LEU A 269 -9.00 -16.01 -1.70
N ASN A 270 -9.76 -16.60 -0.76
CA ASN A 270 -10.81 -15.90 -0.05
C ASN A 270 -10.23 -14.61 0.54
N VAL A 271 -10.64 -13.48 -0.04
CA VAL A 271 -10.52 -12.20 0.65
C VAL A 271 -11.26 -12.41 1.97
N PRO A 272 -10.65 -12.14 3.15
CA PRO A 272 -11.36 -12.23 4.40
C PRO A 272 -12.64 -11.41 4.26
N GLN A 273 -13.76 -12.07 4.04
CA GLN A 273 -15.05 -11.43 4.21
C GLN A 273 -15.10 -11.12 5.70
N VAL A 274 -15.25 -9.86 6.04
CA VAL A 274 -15.63 -9.48 7.39
C VAL A 274 -16.89 -10.27 7.67
N ARG A 275 -16.77 -11.37 8.42
CA ARG A 275 -17.94 -12.10 8.91
C ARG A 275 -18.53 -11.24 9.99
N PHE A 276 -19.53 -10.48 9.62
CA PHE A 276 -20.41 -9.86 10.61
C PHE A 276 -21.04 -10.99 11.43
N THR A 277 -21.11 -10.84 12.72
CA THR A 277 -21.96 -11.68 13.55
C THR A 277 -23.40 -11.55 13.04
N ALA A 278 -24.24 -12.55 13.28
CA ALA A 278 -25.64 -12.52 12.81
C ALA A 278 -26.39 -11.25 13.26
N GLN A 279 -25.98 -10.64 14.39
CA GLN A 279 -26.51 -9.37 14.89
C GLN A 279 -26.03 -8.16 14.08
N GLU A 280 -24.77 -8.14 13.67
CA GLU A 280 -24.19 -7.08 12.83
C GLU A 280 -24.73 -7.14 11.42
N GLN A 281 -24.95 -8.35 10.88
CA GLN A 281 -25.57 -8.55 9.57
C GLN A 281 -27.02 -8.04 9.58
N ALA A 282 -27.81 -8.37 10.59
CA ALA A 282 -29.19 -7.90 10.71
C ALA A 282 -29.30 -6.38 10.98
N ALA A 283 -28.26 -5.74 11.51
CA ALA A 283 -28.17 -4.29 11.63
C ALA A 283 -27.79 -3.63 10.29
N HIS A 284 -26.95 -4.29 9.50
CA HIS A 284 -26.54 -3.84 8.18
C HIS A 284 -27.72 -3.89 7.18
N ASP A 285 -28.43 -5.02 7.16
CA ASP A 285 -29.59 -5.24 6.27
C ASP A 285 -30.72 -4.21 6.58
N ARG A 286 -30.98 -3.90 7.85
CA ARG A 286 -31.94 -2.85 8.24
C ARG A 286 -31.51 -1.44 7.88
N ALA A 287 -30.21 -1.18 7.73
CA ALA A 287 -29.70 0.12 7.33
C ALA A 287 -29.66 0.30 5.79
N GLU A 288 -29.78 -0.78 5.01
CA GLU A 288 -29.91 -0.73 3.56
C GLU A 288 -31.38 -0.60 3.11
N GLU A 289 -32.35 -0.97 3.96
CA GLU A 289 -33.79 -0.86 3.70
C GLU A 289 -34.39 0.49 4.13
N ALA A 290 -33.64 1.36 4.82
CA ALA A 290 -34.06 2.68 5.29
C ALA A 290 -33.38 3.81 4.49
#